data_f36f6bb8fd079aad9955833d4af245d7
#
_entry.id   f36f6bb8fd079aad9955833d4af245d7
#
_cell.length_a   1.000
_cell.length_b   1.000
_cell.length_c   1.000
_cell.angle_alpha   90.00
_cell.angle_beta   90.00
_cell.angle_gamma   90.00
#
_symmetry.space_group_name_H-M   'P 1'
#
loop_
_entity.id
_entity.type
_entity.pdbx_description
1 polymer ?
#
loop_
_entity_poly.entity_id
_entity_poly.type
_entity_poly.pdbx_seq_one_letter_code
_entity_poly.pdbx_strand_id
1 'polypeptide(L)'
;MIDFFIIFLIFIFSVLGFFKGFKKEAKSLITILFFFMFYYFFIDFTIKIISKFIYISDNYYPNLSYQLISLIFIYLVSVFLNFLIMKVFFGFSFFSQNSLLNRFFGIFIGSIKGLFILFLLILILNNFNHIDYLINLDKNSLFLDYFLQYGVQLP
;
A
#
# COMPACT_ATOMS: atom_id res chain seq x y z
N MET A 1 -10.95 -14.53 -12.87
CA MET A 1 -10.29 -15.12 -11.67
C MET A 1 -9.68 -14.06 -10.77
N ILE A 2 -9.00 -13.08 -11.32
CA ILE A 2 -8.36 -11.98 -10.55
C ILE A 2 -9.39 -11.18 -9.79
N ASP A 3 -10.53 -10.83 -10.38
CA ASP A 3 -11.59 -10.05 -9.73
C ASP A 3 -12.13 -10.74 -8.47
N PHE A 4 -12.28 -12.08 -8.50
CA PHE A 4 -12.69 -12.85 -7.34
C PHE A 4 -11.63 -12.78 -6.22
N PHE A 5 -10.36 -12.87 -6.57
CA PHE A 5 -9.25 -12.74 -5.62
C PHE A 5 -9.23 -11.34 -4.98
N ILE A 6 -9.48 -10.29 -5.77
CA ILE A 6 -9.57 -8.91 -5.29
C ILE A 6 -10.71 -8.73 -4.29
N ILE A 7 -11.92 -9.20 -4.64
CA ILE A 7 -13.09 -9.14 -3.76
C ILE A 7 -12.83 -9.92 -2.46
N PHE A 8 -12.26 -11.12 -2.57
CA PHE A 8 -11.91 -11.94 -1.41
C PHE A 8 -10.89 -11.25 -0.49
N LEU A 9 -9.90 -10.58 -1.06
CA LEU A 9 -8.88 -9.85 -0.31
C LEU A 9 -9.49 -8.64 0.41
N ILE A 10 -10.36 -7.86 -0.26
CA ILE A 10 -11.10 -6.75 0.36
C ILE A 10 -11.98 -7.27 1.50
N PHE A 11 -12.64 -8.41 1.32
CA PHE A 11 -13.45 -9.05 2.35
C PHE A 11 -12.62 -9.41 3.59
N ILE A 12 -11.44 -10.01 3.41
CA ILE A 12 -10.52 -10.31 4.52
C ILE A 12 -10.16 -9.03 5.27
N PHE A 13 -9.79 -7.95 4.59
CA PHE A 13 -9.45 -6.69 5.24
C PHE A 13 -10.64 -6.07 5.97
N SER A 14 -11.86 -6.21 5.44
CA SER A 14 -13.09 -5.79 6.10
C SER A 14 -13.31 -6.52 7.42
N VAL A 15 -13.18 -7.85 7.41
CA VAL A 15 -13.32 -8.71 8.60
C VAL A 15 -12.23 -8.37 9.63
N LEU A 16 -10.99 -8.21 9.21
CA LEU A 16 -9.90 -7.79 10.10
C LEU A 16 -10.18 -6.40 10.70
N GLY A 17 -10.77 -5.49 9.92
CA GLY A 17 -11.19 -4.18 10.38
C GLY A 17 -12.25 -4.24 11.48
N PHE A 18 -13.22 -5.14 11.37
CA PHE A 18 -14.20 -5.39 12.42
C PHE A 18 -13.56 -5.81 13.75
N PHE A 19 -12.61 -6.74 13.70
CA PHE A 19 -11.93 -7.22 14.91
C PHE A 19 -11.00 -6.18 15.54
N LYS A 20 -10.28 -5.41 14.73
CA LYS A 20 -9.31 -4.39 15.22
C LYS A 20 -9.98 -3.09 15.64
N GLY A 21 -11.12 -2.76 15.03
CA GLY A 21 -11.86 -1.53 15.22
C GLY A 21 -11.25 -0.31 14.51
N PHE A 22 -12.04 0.74 14.41
CA PHE A 22 -11.74 1.98 13.68
C PHE A 22 -10.36 2.58 14.02
N LYS A 23 -10.06 2.76 15.32
CA LYS A 23 -8.86 3.46 15.76
C LYS A 23 -7.57 2.78 15.27
N LYS A 24 -7.51 1.44 15.38
CA LYS A 24 -6.33 0.67 14.94
C LYS A 24 -6.22 0.61 13.41
N GLU A 25 -7.37 0.47 12.72
CA GLU A 25 -7.40 0.41 11.27
C GLU A 25 -7.12 1.78 10.65
N ALA A 26 -7.63 2.88 11.20
CA ALA A 26 -7.31 4.23 10.75
C ALA A 26 -5.82 4.52 10.85
N LYS A 27 -5.17 4.12 11.96
CA LYS A 27 -3.71 4.23 12.10
C LYS A 27 -2.98 3.47 10.98
N SER A 28 -3.41 2.26 10.69
CA SER A 28 -2.81 1.44 9.63
C SER A 28 -3.04 2.04 8.24
N LEU A 29 -4.24 2.58 7.97
CA LEU A 29 -4.56 3.25 6.71
C LEU A 29 -3.67 4.47 6.48
N ILE A 30 -3.48 5.31 7.50
CA ILE A 30 -2.61 6.49 7.42
C ILE A 30 -1.17 6.09 7.07
N THR A 31 -0.64 5.00 7.64
CA THR A 31 0.69 4.50 7.26
C THR A 31 0.76 4.15 5.77
N ILE A 32 -0.27 3.48 5.25
CA ILE A 32 -0.32 3.09 3.83
C ILE A 32 -0.44 4.30 2.92
N LEU A 33 -1.24 5.31 3.30
CA LEU A 33 -1.34 6.56 2.55
C LEU A 33 0.00 7.31 2.50
N PHE A 34 0.74 7.38 3.62
CA PHE A 34 2.09 7.94 3.61
C PHE A 34 3.03 7.14 2.74
N PHE A 35 2.99 5.82 2.86
CA PHE A 35 3.81 4.95 2.02
C PHE A 35 3.52 5.18 0.53
N PHE A 36 2.25 5.25 0.13
CA PHE A 36 1.83 5.56 -1.23
C PHE A 36 2.36 6.91 -1.71
N MET A 37 2.16 7.95 -0.90
CA MET A 37 2.59 9.31 -1.22
C MET A 37 4.13 9.37 -1.38
N PHE A 38 4.88 8.81 -0.43
CA PHE A 38 6.34 8.80 -0.51
C PHE A 38 6.87 7.92 -1.64
N TYR A 39 6.24 6.78 -1.89
CA TYR A 39 6.58 5.93 -3.02
C TYR A 39 6.45 6.71 -4.33
N TYR A 40 5.31 7.35 -4.55
CA TYR A 40 5.03 8.06 -5.78
C TYR A 40 5.99 9.23 -6.03
N PHE A 41 6.28 10.04 -5.01
CA PHE A 41 7.11 11.24 -5.18
C PHE A 41 8.61 11.00 -5.02
N PHE A 42 9.02 10.01 -4.27
CA PHE A 42 10.42 9.89 -3.84
C PHE A 42 11.12 8.59 -4.25
N ILE A 43 10.46 7.67 -4.96
CA ILE A 43 11.09 6.39 -5.31
C ILE A 43 12.37 6.58 -6.13
N ASP A 44 12.35 7.40 -7.18
CA ASP A 44 13.50 7.63 -8.05
C ASP A 44 14.64 8.35 -7.31
N PHE A 45 14.28 9.28 -6.43
CA PHE A 45 15.23 9.99 -5.60
C PHE A 45 15.94 9.06 -4.61
N THR A 46 15.20 8.18 -3.95
CA THR A 46 15.76 7.20 -3.01
C THR A 46 16.64 6.18 -3.72
N ILE A 47 16.27 5.71 -4.90
CA ILE A 47 17.09 4.82 -5.73
C ILE A 47 18.41 5.49 -6.07
N LYS A 48 18.40 6.76 -6.52
CA LYS A 48 19.62 7.53 -6.85
C LYS A 48 20.53 7.72 -5.64
N ILE A 49 19.98 7.94 -4.44
CA ILE A 49 20.77 8.05 -3.23
C ILE A 49 21.39 6.70 -2.88
N ILE A 50 20.59 5.64 -2.82
CA ILE A 50 21.04 4.31 -2.41
C ILE A 50 22.13 3.80 -3.37
N SER A 51 21.98 4.01 -4.68
CA SER A 51 22.97 3.62 -5.67
C SER A 51 24.33 4.31 -5.52
N LYS A 52 24.37 5.50 -4.88
CA LYS A 52 25.63 6.20 -4.57
C LYS A 52 26.34 5.64 -3.33
N PHE A 53 25.59 5.14 -2.36
CA PHE A 53 26.15 4.66 -1.08
C PHE A 53 26.40 3.16 -1.04
N ILE A 54 25.60 2.40 -1.79
CA ILE A 54 25.66 0.93 -1.78
C ILE A 54 25.98 0.49 -3.20
N TYR A 55 27.19 -0.05 -3.41
CA TYR A 55 27.53 -0.69 -4.66
C TYR A 55 27.09 -2.16 -4.61
N ILE A 56 26.10 -2.50 -5.42
CA ILE A 56 25.61 -3.89 -5.55
C ILE A 56 26.20 -4.45 -6.83
N SER A 57 27.04 -5.45 -6.68
CA SER A 57 27.75 -6.10 -7.80
C SER A 57 26.92 -7.15 -8.53
N ASP A 58 25.61 -7.14 -8.35
CA ASP A 58 24.73 -8.14 -8.99
C ASP A 58 24.68 -7.93 -10.50
N ASN A 59 25.33 -8.80 -11.23
CA ASN A 59 25.41 -8.78 -12.69
C ASN A 59 24.05 -9.03 -13.36
N TYR A 60 23.05 -9.56 -12.64
CA TYR A 60 21.78 -9.97 -13.24
C TYR A 60 20.64 -8.94 -13.11
N TYR A 61 20.47 -8.26 -11.95
CA TYR A 61 19.37 -7.31 -11.72
C TYR A 61 19.74 -6.19 -10.72
N PRO A 62 20.72 -5.33 -11.01
CA PRO A 62 21.13 -4.28 -10.07
C PRO A 62 19.98 -3.31 -9.75
N ASN A 63 19.14 -3.00 -10.73
CA ASN A 63 18.00 -2.09 -10.55
C ASN A 63 16.95 -2.64 -9.58
N LEU A 64 16.71 -3.94 -9.59
CA LEU A 64 15.71 -4.59 -8.73
C LEU A 64 16.12 -4.54 -7.26
N SER A 65 17.40 -4.80 -6.95
CA SER A 65 17.93 -4.73 -5.59
C SER A 65 17.85 -3.31 -5.03
N TYR A 66 18.19 -2.28 -5.81
CA TYR A 66 18.05 -0.88 -5.41
C TYR A 66 16.59 -0.50 -5.17
N GLN A 67 15.67 -0.95 -6.02
CA GLN A 67 14.23 -0.71 -5.85
C GLN A 67 13.70 -1.35 -4.56
N LEU A 68 14.05 -2.59 -4.26
CA LEU A 68 13.64 -3.27 -3.04
C LEU A 68 14.13 -2.57 -1.77
N ILE A 69 15.41 -2.16 -1.75
CA ILE A 69 15.98 -1.41 -0.62
C ILE A 69 15.27 -0.07 -0.47
N SER A 70 14.97 0.62 -1.58
CA SER A 70 14.24 1.89 -1.57
C SER A 70 12.83 1.74 -1.03
N LEU A 71 12.11 0.67 -1.38
CA LEU A 71 10.78 0.35 -0.85
C LEU A 71 10.80 0.16 0.67
N ILE A 72 11.78 -0.61 1.17
CA ILE A 72 11.95 -0.83 2.61
C ILE A 72 12.23 0.49 3.33
N PHE A 73 13.11 1.32 2.77
CA PHE A 73 13.44 2.63 3.34
C PHE A 73 12.20 3.55 3.40
N ILE A 74 11.46 3.68 2.30
CA ILE A 74 10.21 4.47 2.22
C ILE A 74 9.18 3.96 3.24
N TYR A 75 9.04 2.64 3.38
CA TYR A 75 8.15 2.05 4.37
C TYR A 75 8.53 2.44 5.81
N LEU A 76 9.81 2.35 6.16
CA LEU A 76 10.29 2.74 7.50
C LEU A 76 10.04 4.22 7.79
N VAL A 77 10.30 5.10 6.82
CA VAL A 77 10.00 6.54 6.93
C VAL A 77 8.50 6.77 7.14
N SER A 78 7.66 6.07 6.41
CA SER A 78 6.19 6.18 6.53
C SER A 78 5.69 5.74 7.90
N VAL A 79 6.23 4.64 8.45
CA VAL A 79 5.91 4.16 9.81
C VAL A 79 6.36 5.18 10.86
N PHE A 80 7.55 5.73 10.71
CA PHE A 80 8.09 6.73 11.65
C PHE A 80 7.25 8.01 11.67
N LEU A 81 6.88 8.54 10.50
CA LEU A 81 6.01 9.72 10.40
C LEU A 81 4.61 9.45 10.95
N ASN A 82 4.03 8.29 10.65
CA ASN A 82 2.76 7.92 11.26
C ASN A 82 2.84 7.88 12.79
N PHE A 83 3.94 7.36 13.35
CA PHE A 83 4.14 7.35 14.80
C PHE A 83 4.15 8.78 15.37
N LEU A 84 4.86 9.73 14.73
CA LEU A 84 4.91 11.13 15.16
C LEU A 84 3.53 11.79 15.09
N ILE A 85 2.82 11.64 13.97
CA ILE A 85 1.49 12.22 13.76
C ILE A 85 0.48 11.66 14.76
N MET A 86 0.50 10.33 14.97
CA MET A 86 -0.40 9.70 15.94
C MET A 86 -0.17 10.17 17.37
N LYS A 87 1.07 10.47 17.76
CA LYS A 87 1.37 11.02 19.07
C LYS A 87 0.78 12.42 19.25
N VAL A 88 0.75 13.23 18.18
CA VAL A 88 0.24 14.59 18.21
C VAL A 88 -1.29 14.65 18.11
N PHE A 89 -1.88 13.92 17.15
CA PHE A 89 -3.31 14.07 16.81
C PHE A 89 -4.25 13.09 17.53
N PHE A 90 -3.81 11.90 17.90
CA PHE A 90 -4.68 10.87 18.48
C PHE A 90 -4.50 10.65 19.99
N GLY A 91 -3.97 11.66 20.70
CA GLY A 91 -4.05 11.70 22.17
C GLY A 91 -5.49 11.71 22.69
N PHE A 92 -6.48 12.12 21.88
CA PHE A 92 -7.90 12.14 22.21
C PHE A 92 -8.60 10.84 21.73
N SER A 93 -9.16 10.10 22.66
CA SER A 93 -9.96 8.90 22.36
C SER A 93 -11.40 9.30 22.05
N PHE A 94 -11.74 9.48 20.77
CA PHE A 94 -13.12 9.78 20.35
C PHE A 94 -14.10 8.61 20.53
N PHE A 95 -13.63 7.37 20.56
CA PHE A 95 -14.47 6.18 20.76
C PHE A 95 -13.88 5.27 21.82
N SER A 96 -14.74 4.74 22.70
CA SER A 96 -14.35 3.63 23.57
C SER A 96 -13.93 2.43 22.71
N GLN A 97 -12.82 1.77 23.03
CA GLN A 97 -12.25 0.69 22.22
C GLN A 97 -13.22 -0.47 21.97
N ASN A 98 -14.20 -0.67 22.85
CA ASN A 98 -15.14 -1.79 22.80
C ASN A 98 -16.52 -1.46 22.25
N SER A 99 -16.76 -0.25 21.73
CA SER A 99 -18.07 0.10 21.18
C SER A 99 -18.35 -0.66 19.87
N LEU A 100 -19.58 -1.12 19.68
CA LEU A 100 -20.03 -1.73 18.41
C LEU A 100 -19.81 -0.78 17.24
N LEU A 101 -20.03 0.51 17.42
CA LEU A 101 -19.77 1.54 16.42
C LEU A 101 -18.30 1.57 15.98
N ASN A 102 -17.36 1.43 16.93
CA ASN A 102 -15.94 1.36 16.61
C ASN A 102 -15.61 0.16 15.70
N ARG A 103 -16.29 -0.97 15.90
CA ARG A 103 -16.11 -2.17 15.06
C ARG A 103 -16.73 -2.00 13.68
N PHE A 104 -17.93 -1.42 13.58
CA PHE A 104 -18.58 -1.15 12.29
C PHE A 104 -17.75 -0.18 11.43
N PHE A 105 -17.30 0.93 11.99
CA PHE A 105 -16.41 1.85 11.28
C PHE A 105 -15.08 1.18 10.91
N GLY A 106 -14.63 0.20 11.70
CA GLY A 106 -13.46 -0.62 11.38
C GLY A 106 -13.61 -1.39 10.07
N ILE A 107 -14.82 -1.91 9.75
CA ILE A 107 -15.10 -2.60 8.48
C ILE A 107 -14.84 -1.64 7.30
N PHE A 108 -15.41 -0.44 7.34
CA PHE A 108 -15.26 0.55 6.26
C PHE A 108 -13.79 0.92 6.03
N ILE A 109 -13.06 1.24 7.10
CA ILE A 109 -11.64 1.57 7.00
C ILE A 109 -10.82 0.37 6.53
N GLY A 110 -11.17 -0.84 6.98
CA GLY A 110 -10.54 -2.08 6.52
C GLY A 110 -10.72 -2.31 5.02
N SER A 111 -11.95 -2.10 4.50
CA SER A 111 -12.24 -2.20 3.06
C SER A 111 -11.44 -1.18 2.24
N ILE A 112 -11.43 0.08 2.65
CA ILE A 112 -10.68 1.15 2.00
C ILE A 112 -9.18 0.81 2.01
N LYS A 113 -8.66 0.34 3.14
CA LYS A 113 -7.27 -0.10 3.25
C LYS A 113 -6.95 -1.24 2.29
N GLY A 114 -7.85 -2.23 2.17
CA GLY A 114 -7.70 -3.33 1.21
C GLY A 114 -7.57 -2.82 -0.23
N LEU A 115 -8.41 -1.86 -0.62
CA LEU A 115 -8.32 -1.22 -1.94
C LEU A 115 -6.98 -0.50 -2.15
N PHE A 116 -6.51 0.27 -1.17
CA PHE A 116 -5.21 0.95 -1.26
C PHE A 116 -4.02 -0.01 -1.34
N ILE A 117 -4.05 -1.12 -0.62
CA ILE A 117 -3.00 -2.15 -0.69
C ILE A 117 -2.98 -2.78 -2.09
N LEU A 118 -4.14 -3.10 -2.66
CA LEU A 118 -4.23 -3.61 -4.03
C LEU A 118 -3.68 -2.61 -5.05
N PHE A 119 -4.06 -1.32 -4.89
CA PHE A 119 -3.55 -0.26 -5.74
C PHE A 119 -2.03 -0.15 -5.68
N LEU A 120 -1.45 -0.14 -4.49
CA LEU A 120 0.00 -0.13 -4.31
C LEU A 120 0.68 -1.33 -4.94
N LEU A 121 0.09 -2.53 -4.77
CA LEU A 121 0.64 -3.76 -5.33
C LEU A 121 0.71 -3.68 -6.86
N ILE A 122 -0.35 -3.18 -7.52
CA ILE A 122 -0.36 -3.02 -8.98
C ILE A 122 0.67 -1.97 -9.43
N LEU A 123 0.78 -0.83 -8.73
CA LEU A 123 1.80 0.17 -9.03
C LEU A 123 3.22 -0.38 -8.91
N ILE A 124 3.48 -1.13 -7.85
CA ILE A 124 4.78 -1.77 -7.64
C ILE A 124 5.06 -2.75 -8.80
N LEU A 125 4.11 -3.61 -9.15
CA LEU A 125 4.26 -4.56 -10.26
C LEU A 125 4.48 -3.86 -11.60
N ASN A 126 3.80 -2.73 -11.83
CA ASN A 126 4.03 -1.92 -13.03
C ASN A 126 5.46 -1.39 -13.10
N ASN A 127 6.00 -0.85 -12.01
CA ASN A 127 7.38 -0.36 -11.96
C ASN A 127 8.43 -1.45 -12.15
N PHE A 128 8.11 -2.69 -11.76
CA PHE A 128 8.97 -3.85 -12.00
C PHE A 128 8.82 -4.45 -13.41
N ASN A 129 8.02 -3.88 -14.29
CA ASN A 129 7.66 -4.42 -15.61
C ASN A 129 7.05 -5.84 -15.54
N HIS A 130 6.41 -6.18 -14.44
CA HIS A 130 5.76 -7.48 -14.23
C HIS A 130 4.25 -7.44 -14.41
N ILE A 131 3.68 -6.29 -14.79
CA ILE A 131 2.24 -6.15 -14.98
C ILE A 131 1.70 -7.03 -16.10
N ASP A 132 2.52 -7.28 -17.12
CA ASP A 132 2.16 -8.14 -18.27
C ASP A 132 1.79 -9.57 -17.83
N TYR A 133 2.39 -10.06 -16.74
CA TYR A 133 2.02 -11.37 -16.18
C TYR A 133 0.59 -11.37 -15.64
N LEU A 134 0.16 -10.30 -14.98
CA LEU A 134 -1.22 -10.18 -14.48
C LEU A 134 -2.24 -10.05 -15.62
N ILE A 135 -1.92 -9.26 -16.65
CA ILE A 135 -2.77 -9.08 -17.83
C ILE A 135 -2.94 -10.42 -18.57
N ASN A 136 -1.88 -11.19 -18.69
CA ASN A 136 -1.92 -12.50 -19.35
C ASN A 136 -2.69 -13.56 -18.54
N LEU A 137 -2.77 -13.43 -17.21
CA LEU A 137 -3.52 -14.34 -16.34
C LEU A 137 -5.04 -14.17 -16.47
N ASP A 138 -5.52 -12.97 -16.72
CA ASP A 138 -6.96 -12.70 -16.82
C ASP A 138 -7.26 -11.48 -17.70
N LYS A 139 -7.28 -11.70 -19.01
CA LYS A 139 -7.58 -10.67 -20.02
C LYS A 139 -8.98 -10.06 -19.91
N ASN A 140 -9.87 -10.67 -19.14
CA ASN A 140 -11.26 -10.23 -18.97
C ASN A 140 -11.53 -9.64 -17.59
N SER A 141 -10.50 -9.31 -16.81
CA SER A 141 -10.66 -8.69 -15.51
C SER A 141 -11.10 -7.24 -15.64
N LEU A 142 -12.32 -6.95 -15.22
CA LEU A 142 -12.88 -5.59 -15.21
C LEU A 142 -12.06 -4.65 -14.32
N PHE A 143 -11.51 -5.17 -13.25
CA PHE A 143 -10.73 -4.38 -12.28
C PHE A 143 -9.35 -4.00 -12.84
N LEU A 144 -8.69 -4.92 -13.54
CA LEU A 144 -7.42 -4.65 -14.21
C LEU A 144 -7.59 -3.63 -15.33
N ASP A 145 -8.65 -3.74 -16.15
CA ASP A 145 -8.93 -2.80 -17.21
C ASP A 145 -9.16 -1.38 -16.68
N TYR A 146 -9.95 -1.24 -15.61
CA TYR A 146 -10.14 0.05 -14.93
C TYR A 146 -8.82 0.60 -14.40
N PHE A 147 -8.00 -0.25 -13.82
CA PHE A 147 -6.72 0.14 -13.25
C PHE A 147 -5.70 0.58 -14.29
N LEU A 148 -5.62 -0.13 -15.41
CA LEU A 148 -4.72 0.20 -16.51
C LEU A 148 -5.16 1.49 -17.22
N GLN A 149 -6.47 1.70 -17.33
CA GLN A 149 -7.01 2.89 -17.99
C GLN A 149 -6.77 4.18 -17.17
N TYR A 150 -6.84 4.11 -15.84
CA TYR A 150 -6.74 5.29 -14.97
C TYR A 150 -5.46 5.33 -14.11
N GLY A 151 -4.84 4.21 -13.82
CA GLY A 151 -3.67 4.13 -12.95
C GLY A 151 -2.33 4.27 -13.66
N VAL A 152 -2.25 3.90 -14.94
CA VAL A 152 -1.01 3.96 -15.75
C VAL A 152 -0.82 5.33 -16.42
N GLN A 153 -1.85 6.17 -16.48
CA GLN A 153 -1.75 7.54 -17.00
C GLN A 153 -1.23 8.56 -15.97
N LEU A 154 -0.88 8.14 -14.79
CA LEU A 154 -0.17 9.00 -13.83
C LEU A 154 1.28 9.13 -14.30
N PRO A 155 1.76 10.37 -14.53
CA PRO A 155 3.09 10.66 -15.07
C PRO A 155 4.20 10.14 -14.20
#